data_1a766df90bc6cb764792436aaed0b987
#
_entry.id   1a766df90bc6cb764792436aaed0b987
#
_cell.length_a   1.000
_cell.length_b   1.000
_cell.length_c   1.000
_cell.angle_alpha   90.00
_cell.angle_beta   90.00
_cell.angle_gamma   90.00
#
_symmetry.space_group_name_H-M   'P 1'
#
loop_
_entity.id
_entity.type
_entity.pdbx_description
1 polymer ?
#
loop_
_entity_poly.entity_id
_entity_poly.type
_entity_poly.pdbx_seq_one_letter_code
_entity_poly.pdbx_strand_id
1 'polypeptide(L)'
;VIVACSEKEVLECIMSLGGKAILTDPNLPSGTDRIFEAIKNKDNISEFDSIINLQGDMPIINPHDIVKVNTPLLQGFDMGTLATELKDNQKNDSNVTKVRIDWIKKNTIGKAFDFYKSSKVNYDEVYHHVGIYSFRYQTLEKFITLTPSINELNHKLEQWRALDARMTIGVS
;
A
#
# COMPACT_ATOMS: atom_id res chain seq x y z
N VAL A 1 -0.34 1.56 16.73
CA VAL A 1 -0.11 0.48 15.74
C VAL A 1 -0.92 -0.73 16.16
N ILE A 2 -1.53 -1.42 15.19
CA ILE A 2 -2.29 -2.65 15.40
C ILE A 2 -1.79 -3.67 14.37
N VAL A 3 -1.51 -4.89 14.79
CA VAL A 3 -1.17 -6.00 13.90
C VAL A 3 -2.45 -6.76 13.55
N ALA A 4 -2.81 -6.78 12.27
CA ALA A 4 -3.89 -7.59 11.73
C ALA A 4 -3.31 -8.92 11.22
N CYS A 5 -3.68 -10.04 11.83
CA CYS A 5 -3.13 -11.37 11.50
C CYS A 5 -4.22 -12.42 11.34
N SER A 6 -3.92 -13.50 10.64
CA SER A 6 -4.79 -14.67 10.48
C SER A 6 -4.42 -15.83 11.39
N GLU A 7 -3.21 -15.84 11.92
CA GLU A 7 -2.65 -16.92 12.73
C GLU A 7 -2.69 -16.55 14.22
N LYS A 8 -3.13 -17.50 15.05
CA LYS A 8 -3.18 -17.32 16.51
C LYS A 8 -1.79 -17.15 17.12
N GLU A 9 -0.80 -17.83 16.58
CA GLU A 9 0.58 -17.76 17.03
C GLU A 9 1.15 -16.34 16.88
N VAL A 10 0.80 -15.65 15.79
CA VAL A 10 1.19 -14.24 15.57
C VAL A 10 0.47 -13.34 16.58
N LEU A 11 -0.84 -13.55 16.77
CA LEU A 11 -1.63 -12.81 17.78
C LEU A 11 -0.98 -12.93 19.16
N GLU A 12 -0.73 -14.16 19.63
CA GLU A 12 -0.18 -14.45 20.95
C GLU A 12 1.23 -13.88 21.12
N CYS A 13 2.06 -13.99 20.08
CA CYS A 13 3.40 -13.42 20.07
C CYS A 13 3.37 -11.90 20.26
N ILE A 14 2.56 -11.18 19.48
CA ILE A 14 2.46 -9.72 19.57
C ILE A 14 1.90 -9.28 20.93
N MET A 15 0.88 -9.98 21.43
CA MET A 15 0.29 -9.66 22.75
C MET A 15 1.26 -9.93 23.89
N SER A 16 2.07 -10.99 23.82
CA SER A 16 3.09 -11.29 24.86
C SER A 16 4.19 -10.23 24.92
N LEU A 17 4.43 -9.52 23.83
CA LEU A 17 5.37 -8.39 23.75
C LEU A 17 4.71 -7.03 24.12
N GLY A 18 3.47 -7.04 24.60
CA GLY A 18 2.73 -5.82 24.95
C GLY A 18 2.15 -5.05 23.76
N GLY A 19 2.20 -5.64 22.55
CA GLY A 19 1.61 -5.06 21.36
C GLY A 19 0.10 -5.24 21.27
N LYS A 20 -0.53 -4.62 20.28
CA LYS A 20 -1.96 -4.80 19.96
C LYS A 20 -2.09 -5.61 18.69
N ALA A 21 -2.83 -6.70 18.74
CA ALA A 21 -3.11 -7.53 17.57
C ALA A 21 -4.62 -7.86 17.48
N ILE A 22 -5.10 -8.10 16.27
CA ILE A 22 -6.47 -8.50 15.98
C ILE A 22 -6.41 -9.69 15.04
N LEU A 23 -7.10 -10.78 15.42
CA LEU A 23 -7.30 -11.93 14.55
C LEU A 23 -8.38 -11.60 13.53
N THR A 24 -8.10 -11.87 12.27
CA THR A 24 -8.98 -11.63 11.13
C THR A 24 -9.21 -12.92 10.36
N ASP A 25 -10.23 -12.96 9.49
CA ASP A 25 -10.51 -14.13 8.66
C ASP A 25 -9.27 -14.48 7.78
N PRO A 26 -8.79 -15.74 7.84
CA PRO A 26 -7.67 -16.19 7.00
C PRO A 26 -7.98 -16.12 5.49
N ASN A 27 -9.25 -16.17 5.09
CA ASN A 27 -9.69 -16.18 3.69
C ASN A 27 -9.80 -14.77 3.07
N LEU A 28 -9.43 -13.71 3.79
CA LEU A 28 -9.44 -12.35 3.21
C LEU A 28 -8.50 -12.26 2.02
N PRO A 29 -8.94 -11.63 0.90
CA PRO A 29 -8.25 -11.71 -0.39
C PRO A 29 -6.93 -10.94 -0.41
N SER A 30 -6.78 -9.90 0.43
CA SER A 30 -5.58 -9.07 0.44
C SER A 30 -5.19 -8.54 1.81
N GLY A 31 -3.98 -7.98 1.92
CA GLY A 31 -3.53 -7.27 3.12
C GLY A 31 -4.38 -6.03 3.41
N THR A 32 -4.87 -5.35 2.39
CA THR A 32 -5.72 -4.16 2.55
C THR A 32 -7.10 -4.54 3.08
N ASP A 33 -7.70 -5.63 2.61
CA ASP A 33 -8.95 -6.18 3.16
C ASP A 33 -8.77 -6.55 4.64
N ARG A 34 -7.62 -7.14 5.00
CA ARG A 34 -7.30 -7.53 6.39
C ARG A 34 -7.19 -6.34 7.31
N ILE A 35 -6.56 -5.26 6.88
CA ILE A 35 -6.46 -4.02 7.64
C ILE A 35 -7.84 -3.41 7.86
N PHE A 36 -8.66 -3.35 6.81
CA PHE A 36 -10.02 -2.85 6.93
C PHE A 36 -10.84 -3.68 7.92
N GLU A 37 -10.79 -5.01 7.83
CA GLU A 37 -11.45 -5.92 8.76
C GLU A 37 -11.04 -5.64 10.22
N ALA A 38 -9.76 -5.41 10.46
CA ALA A 38 -9.24 -5.13 11.79
C ALA A 38 -9.69 -3.79 12.39
N ILE A 39 -10.10 -2.83 11.56
CA ILE A 39 -10.46 -1.47 12.01
C ILE A 39 -11.93 -1.11 11.86
N LYS A 40 -12.71 -1.80 11.01
CA LYS A 40 -14.10 -1.43 10.66
C LYS A 40 -15.03 -1.25 11.86
N ASN A 41 -14.77 -1.95 12.96
CA ASN A 41 -15.57 -1.89 14.18
C ASN A 41 -14.87 -1.13 15.33
N LYS A 42 -13.89 -0.30 15.03
CA LYS A 42 -13.24 0.54 16.04
C LYS A 42 -14.07 1.78 16.30
N ASP A 43 -14.43 2.00 17.58
CA ASP A 43 -15.29 3.12 17.99
C ASP A 43 -14.66 4.44 17.61
N ASN A 44 -13.51 4.74 17.51
CA ASN A 44 -12.91 6.05 17.27
C ASN A 44 -12.14 6.12 15.93
N ILE A 45 -12.55 5.36 14.92
CA ILE A 45 -11.85 5.35 13.65
C ILE A 45 -11.86 6.73 12.95
N SER A 46 -12.90 7.51 13.18
CA SER A 46 -13.03 8.88 12.65
C SER A 46 -12.06 9.90 13.29
N GLU A 47 -11.42 9.55 14.40
CA GLU A 47 -10.40 10.40 15.03
C GLU A 47 -9.04 10.32 14.32
N PHE A 48 -8.87 9.38 13.39
CA PHE A 48 -7.63 9.23 12.66
C PHE A 48 -7.74 9.89 11.28
N ASP A 49 -6.78 10.72 10.94
CA ASP A 49 -6.69 11.40 9.65
C ASP A 49 -6.39 10.43 8.50
N SER A 50 -5.68 9.34 8.80
CA SER A 50 -5.28 8.36 7.83
C SER A 50 -5.04 6.97 8.43
N ILE A 51 -5.15 5.96 7.59
CA ILE A 51 -4.82 4.57 7.88
C ILE A 51 -3.62 4.20 7.02
N ILE A 52 -2.55 3.71 7.65
CA ILE A 52 -1.35 3.28 6.96
C ILE A 52 -1.33 1.75 6.95
N ASN A 53 -1.32 1.20 5.74
CA ASN A 53 -1.10 -0.23 5.49
C ASN A 53 0.40 -0.49 5.36
N LEU A 54 1.02 -0.89 6.46
CA LEU A 54 2.41 -1.34 6.49
C LEU A 54 2.43 -2.87 6.42
N GLN A 55 2.99 -3.41 5.35
CA GLN A 55 3.09 -4.84 5.13
C GLN A 55 4.14 -5.47 6.06
N GLY A 56 3.88 -6.71 6.51
CA GLY A 56 4.75 -7.42 7.45
C GLY A 56 6.12 -7.84 6.88
N ASP A 57 6.30 -7.76 5.57
CA ASP A 57 7.55 -8.06 4.87
C ASP A 57 8.54 -6.87 4.83
N MET A 58 8.20 -5.75 5.48
CA MET A 58 9.05 -4.56 5.58
C MET A 58 9.55 -4.30 7.01
N PRO A 59 10.26 -5.23 7.68
CA PRO A 59 10.60 -5.11 9.10
C PRO A 59 11.63 -4.00 9.39
N ILE A 60 12.35 -3.53 8.40
CA ILE A 60 13.41 -2.51 8.54
C ILE A 60 13.05 -1.19 7.85
N ILE A 61 11.77 -0.92 7.61
CA ILE A 61 11.35 0.36 7.02
C ILE A 61 11.74 1.52 7.94
N ASN A 62 12.22 2.61 7.32
CA ASN A 62 12.55 3.81 8.09
C ASN A 62 11.26 4.44 8.64
N PRO A 63 11.17 4.77 9.94
CA PRO A 63 10.00 5.43 10.52
C PRO A 63 9.60 6.74 9.82
N HIS A 64 10.55 7.48 9.26
CA HIS A 64 10.24 8.68 8.47
C HIS A 64 9.45 8.37 7.20
N ASP A 65 9.69 7.21 6.58
CA ASP A 65 8.96 6.80 5.38
C ASP A 65 7.50 6.45 5.72
N ILE A 66 7.25 5.89 6.92
CA ILE A 66 5.88 5.63 7.41
C ILE A 66 5.09 6.95 7.54
N VAL A 67 5.74 8.03 7.96
CA VAL A 67 5.09 9.36 8.01
C VAL A 67 4.94 9.95 6.60
N LYS A 68 5.97 9.82 5.79
CA LYS A 68 6.05 10.39 4.44
C LYS A 68 4.97 9.85 3.50
N VAL A 69 4.54 8.59 3.66
CA VAL A 69 3.49 7.99 2.83
C VAL A 69 2.15 8.75 2.89
N ASN A 70 1.92 9.59 3.91
CA ASN A 70 0.73 10.44 4.02
C ASN A 70 0.81 11.73 3.19
N THR A 71 1.98 12.11 2.72
CA THR A 71 2.15 13.38 1.96
C THR A 71 1.18 13.48 0.78
N PRO A 72 0.95 12.44 -0.04
CA PRO A 72 -0.02 12.50 -1.13
C PRO A 72 -1.45 12.78 -0.68
N LEU A 73 -1.88 12.27 0.46
CA LEU A 73 -3.23 12.52 0.98
C LEU A 73 -3.45 14.00 1.28
N LEU A 74 -2.41 14.70 1.75
CA LEU A 74 -2.44 16.14 2.00
C LEU A 74 -2.54 16.95 0.70
N GLN A 75 -2.16 16.38 -0.42
CA GLN A 75 -2.24 16.97 -1.76
C GLN A 75 -3.54 16.57 -2.51
N GLY A 76 -4.46 15.90 -1.84
CA GLY A 76 -5.78 15.56 -2.39
C GLY A 76 -5.84 14.24 -3.17
N PHE A 77 -4.79 13.43 -3.17
CA PHE A 77 -4.85 12.08 -3.74
C PHE A 77 -5.76 11.16 -2.91
N ASP A 78 -6.37 10.17 -3.57
CA ASP A 78 -7.23 9.18 -2.91
C ASP A 78 -6.43 8.24 -2.03
N MET A 79 -5.23 7.84 -2.46
CA MET A 79 -4.31 7.02 -1.69
C MET A 79 -2.86 7.48 -1.90
N GLY A 80 -2.02 7.21 -0.91
CA GLY A 80 -0.59 7.49 -0.95
C GLY A 80 0.23 6.22 -0.99
N THR A 81 1.38 6.27 -1.65
CA THR A 81 2.42 5.24 -1.63
C THR A 81 3.80 5.87 -1.75
N LEU A 82 4.84 5.05 -1.71
CA LEU A 82 6.23 5.48 -1.82
C LEU A 82 6.93 4.88 -3.04
N ALA A 83 7.93 5.59 -3.51
CA ALA A 83 8.87 5.07 -4.49
C ALA A 83 10.30 5.49 -4.15
N THR A 84 11.26 4.71 -4.65
CA THR A 84 12.68 5.01 -4.55
C THR A 84 13.37 4.77 -5.88
N GLU A 85 14.63 5.16 -5.98
CA GLU A 85 15.42 4.90 -7.17
C GLU A 85 15.48 3.41 -7.50
N LEU A 86 15.27 3.07 -8.76
CA LEU A 86 15.39 1.71 -9.27
C LEU A 86 16.87 1.41 -9.61
N LYS A 87 17.50 0.55 -8.84
CA LYS A 87 18.90 0.13 -9.08
C LYS A 87 19.00 -0.76 -10.32
N ASP A 88 20.14 -0.74 -10.97
CA ASP A 88 20.36 -1.51 -12.22
C ASP A 88 20.10 -3.02 -12.06
N ASN A 89 20.51 -3.60 -10.94
CA ASN A 89 20.27 -5.02 -10.63
C ASN A 89 18.78 -5.34 -10.36
N GLN A 90 17.93 -4.35 -10.10
CA GLN A 90 16.50 -4.50 -9.85
C GLN A 90 15.66 -4.39 -11.13
N LYS A 91 16.20 -3.80 -12.19
CA LYS A 91 15.46 -3.55 -13.44
C LYS A 91 14.85 -4.84 -14.03
N ASN A 92 15.61 -5.92 -13.99
CA ASN A 92 15.23 -7.23 -14.53
C ASN A 92 14.67 -8.20 -13.49
N ASP A 93 14.56 -7.79 -12.23
CA ASP A 93 14.01 -8.64 -11.16
C ASP A 93 12.48 -8.58 -11.19
N SER A 94 11.83 -9.73 -11.42
CA SER A 94 10.37 -9.86 -11.42
C SER A 94 9.75 -9.79 -10.02
N ASN A 95 10.54 -9.85 -8.95
CA ASN A 95 10.06 -9.67 -7.59
C ASN A 95 9.96 -8.18 -7.22
N VAL A 96 10.70 -7.33 -7.92
CA VAL A 96 10.68 -5.88 -7.72
C VAL A 96 9.53 -5.26 -8.50
N THR A 97 8.58 -4.68 -7.81
CA THR A 97 7.51 -3.90 -8.45
C THR A 97 8.06 -2.55 -8.89
N LYS A 98 7.83 -2.21 -10.16
CA LYS A 98 8.20 -0.93 -10.75
C LYS A 98 6.97 -0.03 -10.81
N VAL A 99 7.20 1.27 -10.71
CA VAL A 99 6.15 2.29 -10.85
C VAL A 99 6.59 3.40 -11.80
N ARG A 100 5.67 3.86 -12.64
CA ARG A 100 5.83 5.05 -13.47
C ARG A 100 5.05 6.18 -12.84
N ILE A 101 5.69 7.35 -12.79
CA ILE A 101 5.21 8.50 -12.03
C ILE A 101 5.20 9.74 -12.92
N ASP A 102 4.05 10.39 -12.97
CA ASP A 102 3.94 11.75 -13.51
C ASP A 102 4.21 12.73 -12.37
N TRP A 103 5.39 13.33 -12.38
CA TRP A 103 5.86 14.17 -11.28
C TRP A 103 5.26 15.57 -11.34
N ILE A 104 4.52 15.94 -10.30
CA ILE A 104 4.12 17.34 -10.06
C ILE A 104 5.33 18.14 -9.58
N LYS A 105 6.10 17.57 -8.64
CA LYS A 105 7.40 18.06 -8.21
C LYS A 105 8.37 16.89 -8.16
N LYS A 106 9.35 16.90 -9.05
CA LYS A 106 10.27 15.75 -9.26
C LYS A 106 10.85 15.24 -7.95
N ASN A 107 10.82 13.93 -7.77
CA ASN A 107 11.30 13.20 -6.58
C ASN A 107 10.69 13.66 -5.23
N THR A 108 9.54 14.33 -5.27
CA THR A 108 8.87 14.82 -4.05
C THR A 108 7.41 14.40 -4.01
N ILE A 109 6.66 14.70 -5.06
CA ILE A 109 5.25 14.34 -5.18
C ILE A 109 4.85 14.17 -6.65
N GLY A 110 4.19 13.09 -6.96
CA GLY A 110 3.70 12.79 -8.30
C GLY A 110 2.51 11.84 -8.27
N LYS A 111 1.96 11.56 -9.45
CA LYS A 111 0.85 10.63 -9.65
C LYS A 111 1.36 9.36 -10.30
N ALA A 112 1.12 8.22 -9.67
CA ALA A 112 1.37 6.94 -10.31
C ALA A 112 0.33 6.68 -11.41
N PHE A 113 0.77 6.14 -12.53
CA PHE A 113 -0.12 5.79 -13.64
C PHE A 113 0.12 4.39 -14.22
N ASP A 114 1.20 3.71 -13.78
CA ASP A 114 1.51 2.34 -14.22
C ASP A 114 2.33 1.60 -13.17
N PHE A 115 2.04 0.31 -12.99
CA PHE A 115 2.76 -0.59 -12.10
C PHE A 115 3.00 -1.93 -12.79
N TYR A 116 4.21 -2.47 -12.70
CA TYR A 116 4.54 -3.75 -13.32
C TYR A 116 5.71 -4.46 -12.65
N LYS A 117 5.82 -5.76 -12.89
CA LYS A 117 6.93 -6.62 -12.43
C LYS A 117 7.83 -7.11 -13.55
N SER A 118 7.37 -7.02 -14.80
CA SER A 118 8.10 -7.56 -15.95
C SER A 118 9.43 -6.88 -16.18
N SER A 119 10.44 -7.66 -16.61
CA SER A 119 11.74 -7.19 -17.09
C SER A 119 11.75 -6.77 -18.56
N LYS A 120 10.65 -7.05 -19.30
CA LYS A 120 10.62 -6.90 -20.75
C LYS A 120 10.32 -5.48 -21.25
N VAL A 121 10.04 -4.57 -20.34
CA VAL A 121 9.65 -3.20 -20.70
C VAL A 121 10.73 -2.25 -20.23
N ASN A 122 11.36 -1.55 -21.16
CA ASN A 122 12.38 -0.56 -20.88
C ASN A 122 11.75 0.84 -21.06
N TYR A 123 11.44 1.49 -19.93
CA TYR A 123 10.98 2.87 -19.88
C TYR A 123 12.09 3.77 -19.36
N ASP A 124 12.17 5.01 -19.82
CA ASP A 124 13.23 5.95 -19.46
C ASP A 124 13.17 6.41 -18.00
N GLU A 125 11.98 6.58 -17.45
CA GLU A 125 11.79 7.01 -16.06
C GLU A 125 10.91 6.00 -15.30
N VAL A 126 11.56 5.15 -14.52
CA VAL A 126 10.93 4.10 -13.70
C VAL A 126 11.55 4.08 -12.32
N TYR A 127 10.71 3.87 -11.33
CA TYR A 127 11.10 3.83 -9.93
C TYR A 127 10.78 2.47 -9.31
N HIS A 128 11.48 2.12 -8.24
CA HIS A 128 11.14 0.97 -7.40
C HIS A 128 9.96 1.37 -6.50
N HIS A 129 8.84 0.71 -6.65
CA HIS A 129 7.67 0.90 -5.81
C HIS A 129 7.89 0.27 -4.43
N VAL A 130 7.64 1.04 -3.37
CA VAL A 130 7.66 0.55 -1.98
C VAL A 130 6.22 0.29 -1.55
N GLY A 131 5.90 -0.96 -1.25
CA GLY A 131 4.53 -1.48 -1.03
C GLY A 131 3.87 -1.07 0.28
N ILE A 132 4.05 0.17 0.71
CA ILE A 132 3.33 0.80 1.82
C ILE A 132 2.28 1.74 1.27
N TYR A 133 1.10 1.79 1.88
CA TYR A 133 0.01 2.62 1.42
C TYR A 133 -0.62 3.42 2.56
N SER A 134 -1.14 4.59 2.22
CA SER A 134 -1.98 5.39 3.11
C SER A 134 -3.33 5.69 2.48
N PHE A 135 -4.37 5.71 3.31
CA PHE A 135 -5.75 5.97 2.91
C PHE A 135 -6.43 6.86 3.95
N ARG A 136 -7.43 7.66 3.52
CA ARG A 136 -8.49 8.07 4.44
C ARG A 136 -9.46 6.91 4.64
N TYR A 137 -10.16 6.87 5.78
CA TYR A 137 -11.07 5.76 6.08
C TYR A 137 -12.10 5.53 4.95
N GLN A 138 -12.76 6.59 4.50
CA GLN A 138 -13.77 6.50 3.44
C GLN A 138 -13.19 6.00 2.11
N THR A 139 -11.95 6.36 1.82
CA THR A 139 -11.26 5.89 0.62
C THR A 139 -10.89 4.41 0.73
N LEU A 140 -10.44 3.97 1.90
CA LEU A 140 -10.18 2.56 2.18
C LEU A 140 -11.46 1.72 2.09
N GLU A 141 -12.55 2.20 2.72
CA GLU A 141 -13.87 1.58 2.64
C GLU A 141 -14.34 1.43 1.20
N LYS A 142 -14.23 2.50 0.40
CA LYS A 142 -14.52 2.44 -1.04
C LYS A 142 -13.65 1.43 -1.75
N PHE A 143 -12.34 1.42 -1.49
CA PHE A 143 -11.40 0.53 -2.17
C PHE A 143 -11.73 -0.94 -1.95
N ILE A 144 -12.07 -1.36 -0.71
CA ILE A 144 -12.36 -2.77 -0.40
C ILE A 144 -13.70 -3.24 -0.99
N THR A 145 -14.60 -2.33 -1.37
CA THR A 145 -15.86 -2.69 -2.06
C THR A 145 -15.67 -2.89 -3.57
N LEU A 146 -14.53 -2.50 -4.12
CA LEU A 146 -14.24 -2.69 -5.55
C LEU A 146 -13.96 -4.18 -5.84
N THR A 147 -14.52 -4.66 -6.94
CA THR A 147 -14.19 -5.98 -7.47
C THR A 147 -12.75 -5.97 -7.98
N PRO A 148 -11.95 -7.03 -7.76
CA PRO A 148 -10.63 -7.15 -8.36
C PRO A 148 -10.67 -6.93 -9.87
N SER A 149 -9.86 -6.02 -10.36
CA SER A 149 -9.84 -5.66 -11.77
C SER A 149 -9.07 -6.69 -12.62
N ILE A 150 -9.33 -6.69 -13.93
CA ILE A 150 -8.61 -7.57 -14.87
C ILE A 150 -7.09 -7.30 -14.81
N ASN A 151 -6.69 -6.02 -14.73
CA ASN A 151 -5.28 -5.67 -14.64
C ASN A 151 -4.67 -6.10 -13.30
N GLU A 152 -5.39 -5.95 -12.19
CA GLU A 152 -4.97 -6.48 -10.89
C GLU A 152 -4.67 -7.98 -10.96
N LEU A 153 -5.59 -8.77 -11.52
CA LEU A 153 -5.44 -10.22 -11.64
C LEU A 153 -4.28 -10.61 -12.57
N ASN A 154 -4.13 -9.92 -13.69
CA ASN A 154 -3.08 -10.19 -14.68
C ASN A 154 -1.69 -9.84 -14.14
N HIS A 155 -1.55 -8.71 -13.47
CA HIS A 155 -0.27 -8.22 -12.94
C HIS A 155 0.04 -8.75 -11.53
N LYS A 156 -0.98 -9.28 -10.82
CA LYS A 156 -0.91 -9.66 -9.39
C LYS A 156 -0.43 -8.48 -8.54
N LEU A 157 -1.03 -7.32 -8.77
CA LEU A 157 -0.71 -6.05 -8.14
C LEU A 157 -2.02 -5.34 -7.76
N GLU A 158 -2.31 -5.29 -6.45
CA GLU A 158 -3.55 -4.77 -5.89
C GLU A 158 -3.84 -3.30 -6.28
N GLN A 159 -2.82 -2.48 -6.43
CA GLN A 159 -2.96 -1.08 -6.79
C GLN A 159 -3.58 -0.85 -8.18
N TRP A 160 -3.60 -1.85 -9.06
CA TRP A 160 -4.33 -1.78 -10.32
C TRP A 160 -5.84 -1.66 -10.13
N ARG A 161 -6.39 -2.24 -9.04
CA ARG A 161 -7.81 -2.07 -8.67
C ARG A 161 -8.16 -0.59 -8.51
N ALA A 162 -7.29 0.17 -7.83
CA ALA A 162 -7.46 1.61 -7.66
C ALA A 162 -7.37 2.36 -8.99
N LEU A 163 -6.33 2.09 -9.80
CA LEU A 163 -6.15 2.77 -11.09
C LEU A 163 -7.33 2.52 -12.05
N ASP A 164 -7.78 1.28 -12.17
CA ASP A 164 -8.90 0.89 -13.04
C ASP A 164 -10.23 1.48 -12.55
N ALA A 165 -10.38 1.69 -11.25
CA ALA A 165 -11.50 2.42 -10.66
C ALA A 165 -11.35 3.96 -10.73
N ARG A 166 -10.32 4.46 -11.44
CA ARG A 166 -9.99 5.89 -11.57
C ARG A 166 -9.70 6.61 -10.26
N MET A 167 -9.30 5.87 -9.24
CA MET A 167 -8.75 6.46 -8.03
C MET A 167 -7.34 6.99 -8.30
N THR A 168 -6.99 8.09 -7.66
CA THR A 168 -5.70 8.73 -7.81
C THR A 168 -4.71 8.18 -6.79
N ILE A 169 -3.54 7.71 -7.26
CA ILE A 169 -2.45 7.22 -6.40
C ILE A 169 -1.32 8.24 -6.44
N GLY A 170 -1.12 8.91 -5.31
CA GLY A 170 0.00 9.82 -5.15
C GLY A 170 1.25 9.09 -4.66
N VAL A 171 2.41 9.53 -5.11
CA VAL A 171 3.72 8.97 -4.77
C VAL A 171 4.60 10.05 -4.17
N SER A 172 5.30 9.73 -3.08
CA SER A 172 6.31 10.60 -2.46
C SER A 172 7.62 9.88 -2.17
#